data_5a0024273b051d7d8c333bc43e70886b
#
_entry.id   5a0024273b051d7d8c333bc43e70886b
#
_cell.length_a   1.000
_cell.length_b   1.000
_cell.length_c   1.000
_cell.angle_alpha   90.00
_cell.angle_beta   90.00
_cell.angle_gamma   90.00
#
_symmetry.space_group_name_H-M   'P 1'
#
loop_
_entity.id
_entity.type
_entity.pdbx_description
1 polymer ?
#
loop_
_entity_poly.entity_id
_entity_poly.type
_entity_poly.pdbx_seq_one_letter_code
_entity_poly.pdbx_strand_id
1 'polypeptide(L)'
;MRHAVSPIAVLLLSAALASAPAIADTQVVLYSANDDTVNKLVVDGFKKETGITVNVVSTGSGVLFRRIASEAANPQGDVVWGVSSALLKLNTKYFQPYAVKERDAVPAEYRDPNNLWIGTNLQVVTINQNTKAIDAASGPKTWADLLDPKWKGKIAYTDPANSGFSYAAATVLLGYWGENDAGWKKLSSLIANTKVLNRSTLVFEGNGSGEYPLGISLEYAGLLWAHNGAPVTVSYPTEGTAALAEGAAIIKGGPDQDAARALIDYLASKPTQEMLLKATFRRPARQDVDLSTMPGMPALAKIKVLPYDDVKWDEARSATLARIKTIIQDTR
;
A
#
# COMPACT_ATOMS: atom_id res chain seq x y z
N MET A 1 -52.23 -25.82 -81.08
CA MET A 1 -50.90 -25.35 -80.68
C MET A 1 -50.95 -25.13 -79.19
N ARG A 2 -50.34 -26.01 -78.38
CA ARG A 2 -50.28 -25.94 -76.89
C ARG A 2 -48.87 -25.52 -76.52
N HIS A 3 -48.72 -24.36 -75.91
CA HIS A 3 -47.47 -23.90 -75.37
C HIS A 3 -47.28 -24.50 -73.94
N ALA A 4 -46.19 -25.26 -73.77
CA ALA A 4 -45.75 -25.78 -72.47
C ALA A 4 -44.98 -24.67 -71.77
N VAL A 5 -45.35 -24.37 -70.53
CA VAL A 5 -44.62 -23.45 -69.62
C VAL A 5 -43.85 -24.33 -68.64
N SER A 6 -42.49 -24.22 -68.68
CA SER A 6 -41.61 -24.88 -67.70
C SER A 6 -41.52 -24.09 -66.38
N PRO A 7 -41.60 -24.70 -65.22
CA PRO A 7 -41.36 -24.01 -63.96
C PRO A 7 -39.85 -23.89 -63.67
N ILE A 8 -39.41 -22.66 -63.39
CA ILE A 8 -38.07 -22.34 -62.87
C ILE A 8 -38.05 -22.62 -61.37
N ALA A 9 -37.26 -23.60 -60.96
CA ALA A 9 -37.00 -23.87 -59.55
C ALA A 9 -35.97 -22.83 -59.01
N VAL A 10 -36.44 -22.01 -58.07
CA VAL A 10 -35.55 -21.07 -57.31
C VAL A 10 -34.99 -21.85 -56.12
N LEU A 11 -33.69 -22.16 -56.15
CA LEU A 11 -32.95 -22.68 -55.00
C LEU A 11 -32.63 -21.52 -54.05
N LEU A 12 -33.31 -21.48 -52.90
CA LEU A 12 -32.98 -20.60 -51.78
C LEU A 12 -31.80 -21.22 -51.03
N LEU A 13 -30.57 -20.65 -51.21
CA LEU A 13 -29.38 -21.00 -50.47
C LEU A 13 -29.44 -20.27 -49.12
N SER A 14 -29.84 -20.98 -48.05
CA SER A 14 -29.83 -20.48 -46.69
C SER A 14 -28.40 -20.49 -46.18
N ALA A 15 -27.73 -19.30 -46.20
CA ALA A 15 -26.47 -19.11 -45.52
C ALA A 15 -26.66 -19.09 -44.02
N ALA A 16 -26.33 -20.19 -43.36
CA ALA A 16 -26.21 -20.25 -41.88
C ALA A 16 -24.99 -19.40 -41.47
N LEU A 17 -25.22 -18.19 -41.02
CA LEU A 17 -24.23 -17.39 -40.30
C LEU A 17 -23.93 -18.11 -38.99
N ALA A 18 -22.84 -18.87 -38.91
CA ALA A 18 -22.27 -19.36 -37.67
C ALA A 18 -21.81 -18.12 -36.88
N SER A 19 -22.62 -17.72 -35.90
CA SER A 19 -22.21 -16.74 -34.89
C SER A 19 -21.05 -17.35 -34.11
N ALA A 20 -19.82 -16.89 -34.37
CA ALA A 20 -18.71 -17.18 -33.50
C ALA A 20 -19.09 -16.72 -32.06
N PRO A 21 -18.90 -17.54 -31.03
CA PRO A 21 -19.14 -17.09 -29.68
C PRO A 21 -18.26 -15.86 -29.44
N ALA A 22 -18.87 -14.72 -29.11
CA ALA A 22 -18.16 -13.57 -28.60
C ALA A 22 -17.42 -14.08 -27.34
N ILE A 23 -16.09 -14.18 -27.41
CA ILE A 23 -15.27 -14.39 -26.22
C ILE A 23 -15.56 -13.15 -25.37
N ALA A 24 -16.39 -13.32 -24.34
CA ALA A 24 -16.59 -12.25 -23.38
C ALA A 24 -15.22 -11.90 -22.83
N ASP A 25 -14.83 -10.63 -23.00
CA ASP A 25 -13.54 -10.14 -22.52
C ASP A 25 -13.53 -10.35 -20.99
N THR A 26 -12.79 -11.35 -20.52
CA THR A 26 -12.73 -11.68 -19.09
C THR A 26 -12.23 -10.44 -18.35
N GLN A 27 -12.97 -10.01 -17.34
CA GLN A 27 -12.72 -8.78 -16.61
C GLN A 27 -12.66 -9.07 -15.11
N VAL A 28 -11.79 -8.36 -14.41
CA VAL A 28 -11.70 -8.40 -12.95
C VAL A 28 -11.81 -6.99 -12.38
N VAL A 29 -12.60 -6.81 -11.33
CA VAL A 29 -12.77 -5.51 -10.65
C VAL A 29 -11.83 -5.43 -9.45
N LEU A 30 -10.88 -4.48 -9.52
CA LEU A 30 -9.88 -4.23 -8.50
C LEU A 30 -10.24 -3.00 -7.66
N TYR A 31 -10.49 -3.18 -6.37
CA TYR A 31 -10.60 -2.11 -5.39
C TYR A 31 -9.21 -1.78 -4.86
N SER A 32 -8.64 -0.63 -5.26
CA SER A 32 -7.26 -0.28 -4.96
C SER A 32 -7.14 0.99 -4.12
N ALA A 33 -6.29 0.93 -3.09
CA ALA A 33 -5.87 2.11 -2.33
C ALA A 33 -4.49 2.65 -2.78
N ASN A 34 -3.94 2.12 -3.86
CA ASN A 34 -2.69 2.61 -4.44
C ASN A 34 -2.91 3.84 -5.33
N ASP A 35 -1.82 4.56 -5.59
CA ASP A 35 -1.80 5.65 -6.57
C ASP A 35 -1.91 5.13 -8.02
N ASP A 36 -2.21 6.05 -8.94
CA ASP A 36 -2.45 5.72 -10.36
C ASP A 36 -1.22 5.12 -11.04
N THR A 37 0.00 5.51 -10.64
CA THR A 37 1.24 4.96 -11.21
C THR A 37 1.38 3.48 -10.89
N VAL A 38 1.17 3.11 -9.64
CA VAL A 38 1.22 1.71 -9.18
C VAL A 38 0.09 0.90 -9.81
N ASN A 39 -1.13 1.45 -9.84
CA ASN A 39 -2.28 0.79 -10.46
C ASN A 39 -2.00 0.51 -11.95
N LYS A 40 -1.50 1.50 -12.69
CA LYS A 40 -1.19 1.36 -14.13
C LYS A 40 -0.16 0.28 -14.39
N LEU A 41 0.92 0.22 -13.64
CA LEU A 41 1.96 -0.81 -13.78
C LEU A 41 1.38 -2.22 -13.64
N VAL A 42 0.52 -2.43 -12.65
CA VAL A 42 -0.12 -3.73 -12.41
C VAL A 42 -1.14 -4.05 -13.49
N VAL A 43 -2.02 -3.12 -13.86
CA VAL A 43 -3.05 -3.32 -14.88
C VAL A 43 -2.43 -3.69 -16.22
N ASP A 44 -1.44 -2.91 -16.67
CA ASP A 44 -0.79 -3.14 -17.96
C ASP A 44 -0.02 -4.47 -17.97
N GLY A 45 0.70 -4.79 -16.89
CA GLY A 45 1.44 -6.02 -16.76
C GLY A 45 0.53 -7.25 -16.71
N PHE A 46 -0.52 -7.23 -15.91
CA PHE A 46 -1.48 -8.32 -15.79
C PHE A 46 -2.22 -8.59 -17.11
N LYS A 47 -2.70 -7.52 -17.77
CA LYS A 47 -3.34 -7.65 -19.09
C LYS A 47 -2.40 -8.24 -20.14
N LYS A 48 -1.13 -7.81 -20.13
CA LYS A 48 -0.11 -8.34 -21.05
C LYS A 48 0.16 -9.83 -20.83
N GLU A 49 0.17 -10.28 -19.57
CA GLU A 49 0.47 -11.67 -19.21
C GLU A 49 -0.72 -12.59 -19.41
N THR A 50 -1.94 -12.14 -19.09
CA THR A 50 -3.14 -13.01 -19.00
C THR A 50 -4.19 -12.74 -20.06
N GLY A 51 -4.16 -11.58 -20.71
CA GLY A 51 -5.25 -11.10 -21.57
C GLY A 51 -6.47 -10.56 -20.81
N ILE A 52 -6.52 -10.69 -19.46
CA ILE A 52 -7.65 -10.26 -18.64
C ILE A 52 -7.60 -8.74 -18.43
N THR A 53 -8.74 -8.08 -18.60
CA THR A 53 -8.86 -6.64 -18.36
C THR A 53 -9.14 -6.36 -16.87
N VAL A 54 -8.43 -5.40 -16.28
CA VAL A 54 -8.66 -4.96 -14.89
C VAL A 54 -9.40 -3.64 -14.86
N ASN A 55 -10.56 -3.61 -14.22
CA ASN A 55 -11.33 -2.41 -13.94
C ASN A 55 -10.99 -1.91 -12.53
N VAL A 56 -10.29 -0.78 -12.43
CA VAL A 56 -9.82 -0.26 -11.14
C VAL A 56 -10.82 0.74 -10.57
N VAL A 57 -11.19 0.52 -9.31
CA VAL A 57 -11.86 1.52 -8.47
C VAL A 57 -10.83 2.00 -7.43
N SER A 58 -10.22 3.17 -7.68
CA SER A 58 -9.17 3.74 -6.84
C SER A 58 -9.76 4.75 -5.87
N THR A 59 -9.57 4.51 -4.56
CA THR A 59 -9.95 5.45 -3.50
C THR A 59 -9.30 5.04 -2.17
N GLY A 60 -9.46 5.87 -1.12
CA GLY A 60 -8.88 5.59 0.20
C GLY A 60 -9.44 4.32 0.85
N SER A 61 -8.58 3.58 1.57
CA SER A 61 -8.87 2.27 2.18
C SER A 61 -10.17 2.23 2.99
N GLY A 62 -10.43 3.26 3.81
CA GLY A 62 -11.67 3.33 4.60
C GLY A 62 -12.94 3.44 3.75
N VAL A 63 -12.87 4.08 2.57
CA VAL A 63 -13.99 4.15 1.61
C VAL A 63 -14.20 2.78 0.96
N LEU A 64 -13.11 2.11 0.57
CA LEU A 64 -13.17 0.75 0.00
C LEU A 64 -13.85 -0.22 0.96
N PHE A 65 -13.48 -0.24 2.24
CA PHE A 65 -14.07 -1.15 3.21
C PHE A 65 -15.54 -0.83 3.52
N ARG A 66 -15.93 0.44 3.55
CA ARG A 66 -17.37 0.79 3.65
C ARG A 66 -18.14 0.30 2.41
N ARG A 67 -17.55 0.40 1.23
CA ARG A 67 -18.14 -0.09 -0.02
C ARG A 67 -18.29 -1.61 0.00
N ILE A 68 -17.21 -2.35 0.31
CA ILE A 68 -17.24 -3.82 0.45
C ILE A 68 -18.36 -4.25 1.43
N ALA A 69 -18.47 -3.56 2.57
CA ALA A 69 -19.48 -3.86 3.56
C ALA A 69 -20.92 -3.59 3.06
N SER A 70 -21.13 -2.48 2.33
CA SER A 70 -22.45 -2.15 1.76
C SER A 70 -22.85 -3.08 0.61
N GLU A 71 -21.89 -3.61 -0.12
CA GLU A 71 -22.08 -4.53 -1.25
C GLU A 71 -22.08 -6.02 -0.83
N ALA A 72 -21.96 -6.34 0.46
CA ALA A 72 -21.73 -7.71 0.93
C ALA A 72 -22.81 -8.74 0.49
N ALA A 73 -24.04 -8.29 0.23
CA ALA A 73 -25.12 -9.13 -0.30
C ALA A 73 -25.04 -9.36 -1.83
N ASN A 74 -24.37 -8.46 -2.56
CA ASN A 74 -24.17 -8.51 -4.00
C ASN A 74 -22.85 -7.80 -4.37
N PRO A 75 -21.69 -8.42 -4.12
CA PRO A 75 -20.38 -7.81 -4.32
C PRO A 75 -20.14 -7.37 -5.77
N GLN A 76 -19.59 -6.19 -5.94
CA GLN A 76 -19.26 -5.61 -7.26
C GLN A 76 -17.75 -5.60 -7.53
N GLY A 77 -16.94 -5.91 -6.53
CA GLY A 77 -15.50 -6.02 -6.61
C GLY A 77 -15.04 -7.46 -6.45
N ASP A 78 -13.92 -7.79 -7.07
CA ASP A 78 -13.31 -9.13 -7.02
C ASP A 78 -12.12 -9.19 -6.07
N VAL A 79 -11.27 -8.17 -6.10
CA VAL A 79 -10.04 -8.10 -5.29
C VAL A 79 -9.94 -6.72 -4.64
N VAL A 80 -9.53 -6.68 -3.36
CA VAL A 80 -9.06 -5.46 -2.71
C VAL A 80 -7.54 -5.50 -2.57
N TRP A 81 -6.85 -4.37 -2.83
CA TRP A 81 -5.39 -4.29 -2.82
C TRP A 81 -4.86 -2.94 -2.34
N GLY A 82 -3.63 -2.94 -1.77
CA GLY A 82 -2.95 -1.73 -1.29
C GLY A 82 -3.53 -1.20 0.02
N VAL A 83 -4.10 -2.09 0.83
CA VAL A 83 -4.70 -1.77 2.12
C VAL A 83 -3.90 -2.38 3.26
N SER A 84 -3.91 -1.74 4.43
CA SER A 84 -3.13 -2.20 5.58
C SER A 84 -3.57 -3.59 6.08
N SER A 85 -2.61 -4.34 6.62
CA SER A 85 -2.87 -5.64 7.27
C SER A 85 -3.91 -5.55 8.38
N ALA A 86 -3.95 -4.46 9.15
CA ALA A 86 -4.97 -4.21 10.17
C ALA A 86 -6.39 -4.25 9.59
N LEU A 87 -6.62 -3.47 8.52
CA LEU A 87 -7.93 -3.46 7.86
C LEU A 87 -8.29 -4.82 7.26
N LEU A 88 -7.31 -5.55 6.71
CA LEU A 88 -7.55 -6.90 6.21
C LEU A 88 -7.95 -7.86 7.34
N LYS A 89 -7.24 -7.85 8.46
CA LYS A 89 -7.53 -8.67 9.66
C LYS A 89 -8.91 -8.39 10.25
N LEU A 90 -9.30 -7.12 10.36
CA LEU A 90 -10.59 -6.70 10.92
C LEU A 90 -11.78 -7.00 10.00
N ASN A 91 -11.54 -7.29 8.71
CA ASN A 91 -12.59 -7.46 7.71
C ASN A 91 -12.60 -8.84 7.04
N THR A 92 -11.97 -9.84 7.65
CA THR A 92 -11.84 -11.22 7.11
C THR A 92 -13.15 -11.86 6.72
N LYS A 93 -14.27 -11.51 7.33
CA LYS A 93 -15.63 -12.01 7.02
C LYS A 93 -16.07 -11.73 5.57
N TYR A 94 -15.46 -10.75 4.92
CA TYR A 94 -15.77 -10.38 3.53
C TYR A 94 -14.86 -11.07 2.52
N PHE A 95 -13.90 -11.87 2.95
CA PHE A 95 -12.91 -12.46 2.09
C PHE A 95 -13.12 -13.95 1.87
N GLN A 96 -12.70 -14.39 0.69
CA GLN A 96 -12.68 -15.80 0.32
C GLN A 96 -11.30 -16.39 0.55
N PRO A 97 -11.18 -17.55 1.22
CA PRO A 97 -9.90 -18.24 1.36
C PRO A 97 -9.35 -18.65 -0.01
N TYR A 98 -8.08 -18.32 -0.24
CA TYR A 98 -7.34 -18.78 -1.41
C TYR A 98 -5.85 -18.89 -1.09
N ALA A 99 -5.31 -20.10 -1.24
CA ALA A 99 -3.87 -20.33 -1.10
C ALA A 99 -3.15 -19.78 -2.34
N VAL A 100 -2.69 -18.53 -2.24
CA VAL A 100 -1.93 -17.85 -3.31
C VAL A 100 -0.70 -18.68 -3.67
N LYS A 101 -0.40 -18.78 -4.96
CA LYS A 101 0.82 -19.43 -5.44
C LYS A 101 2.04 -18.80 -4.80
N GLU A 102 3.03 -19.62 -4.45
CA GLU A 102 4.28 -19.15 -3.83
C GLU A 102 4.08 -18.36 -2.51
N ARG A 103 2.93 -18.54 -1.82
CA ARG A 103 2.62 -17.83 -0.57
C ARG A 103 3.73 -17.93 0.49
N ASP A 104 4.50 -19.02 0.49
CA ASP A 104 5.53 -19.28 1.49
C ASP A 104 6.78 -18.40 1.32
N ALA A 105 6.91 -17.72 0.18
CA ALA A 105 7.90 -16.66 -0.01
C ALA A 105 7.57 -15.38 0.78
N VAL A 106 6.31 -15.20 1.22
CA VAL A 106 5.89 -14.13 2.11
C VAL A 106 5.94 -14.64 3.55
N PRO A 107 6.69 -14.01 4.48
CA PRO A 107 6.76 -14.39 5.88
C PRO A 107 5.39 -14.51 6.56
N ALA A 108 5.28 -15.40 7.55
CA ALA A 108 4.00 -15.73 8.19
C ALA A 108 3.32 -14.52 8.84
N GLU A 109 4.10 -13.57 9.37
CA GLU A 109 3.60 -12.33 9.96
C GLU A 109 2.94 -11.38 8.97
N TYR A 110 3.20 -11.55 7.65
CA TYR A 110 2.66 -10.73 6.58
C TYR A 110 1.62 -11.45 5.72
N ARG A 111 1.04 -12.54 6.23
CA ARG A 111 -0.03 -13.30 5.54
C ARG A 111 -1.02 -13.89 6.54
N ASP A 112 -2.23 -14.12 6.10
CA ASP A 112 -3.26 -14.76 6.92
C ASP A 112 -3.06 -16.28 7.02
N PRO A 113 -3.11 -16.89 8.22
CA PRO A 113 -2.95 -18.33 8.38
C PRO A 113 -4.05 -19.15 7.68
N ASN A 114 -5.24 -18.58 7.51
CA ASN A 114 -6.39 -19.19 6.83
C ASN A 114 -6.50 -18.80 5.35
N ASN A 115 -5.45 -18.17 4.77
CA ASN A 115 -5.40 -17.73 3.37
C ASN A 115 -6.47 -16.69 2.97
N LEU A 116 -6.90 -15.83 3.89
CA LEU A 116 -7.90 -14.79 3.62
C LEU A 116 -7.28 -13.53 3.02
N TRP A 117 -5.99 -13.30 3.24
CA TRP A 117 -5.22 -12.20 2.65
C TRP A 117 -3.73 -12.52 2.58
N ILE A 118 -3.01 -11.77 1.76
CA ILE A 118 -1.56 -11.85 1.61
C ILE A 118 -0.94 -10.44 1.51
N GLY A 119 0.20 -10.24 2.17
CA GLY A 119 1.00 -9.04 2.02
C GLY A 119 1.66 -8.96 0.65
N THR A 120 1.64 -7.78 0.05
CA THR A 120 2.27 -7.51 -1.25
C THR A 120 3.46 -6.55 -1.13
N ASN A 121 3.45 -5.65 -0.16
CA ASN A 121 4.57 -4.76 0.12
C ASN A 121 4.63 -4.39 1.60
N LEU A 122 5.80 -3.84 2.01
CA LEU A 122 6.02 -3.34 3.36
C LEU A 122 6.25 -1.83 3.33
N GLN A 123 5.57 -1.13 4.23
CA GLN A 123 5.75 0.28 4.51
C GLN A 123 6.71 0.41 5.70
N VAL A 124 7.94 0.83 5.46
CA VAL A 124 8.93 1.06 6.53
C VAL A 124 8.98 2.54 6.86
N VAL A 125 8.75 2.87 8.12
CA VAL A 125 8.82 4.27 8.61
C VAL A 125 10.28 4.66 8.83
N THR A 126 10.68 5.82 8.33
CA THR A 126 12.07 6.29 8.36
C THR A 126 12.18 7.76 8.70
N ILE A 127 13.38 8.18 9.06
CA ILE A 127 13.75 9.59 9.16
C ILE A 127 14.47 9.96 7.85
N ASN A 128 13.82 10.77 7.01
CA ASN A 128 14.42 11.27 5.79
C ASN A 128 15.14 12.59 6.08
N GLN A 129 16.37 12.74 5.60
CA GLN A 129 17.24 13.87 5.90
C GLN A 129 17.66 14.56 4.61
N ASN A 130 17.48 15.89 4.52
CA ASN A 130 18.01 16.67 3.41
C ASN A 130 19.51 16.90 3.60
N THR A 131 20.33 16.35 2.73
CA THR A 131 21.81 16.36 2.84
C THR A 131 22.46 17.71 2.58
N LYS A 132 21.71 18.68 2.03
CA LYS A 132 22.18 20.08 1.92
C LYS A 132 21.90 20.88 3.19
N ALA A 133 20.91 20.48 3.97
CA ALA A 133 20.50 21.15 5.21
C ALA A 133 21.14 20.53 6.46
N ILE A 134 21.45 19.24 6.41
CA ILE A 134 22.03 18.48 7.53
C ILE A 134 23.16 17.61 7.01
N ASP A 135 24.33 17.70 7.64
CA ASP A 135 25.40 16.74 7.43
C ASP A 135 24.93 15.35 7.91
N ALA A 136 24.99 14.36 7.05
CA ALA A 136 24.56 12.99 7.33
C ALA A 136 25.26 12.36 8.55
N ALA A 137 26.51 12.80 8.87
CA ALA A 137 27.24 12.32 10.04
C ALA A 137 26.64 12.87 11.36
N SER A 138 26.13 14.10 11.35
CA SER A 138 25.55 14.79 12.52
C SER A 138 24.02 14.73 12.61
N GLY A 139 23.36 14.17 11.59
CA GLY A 139 21.91 14.00 11.55
C GLY A 139 21.39 12.99 12.57
N PRO A 140 20.10 13.02 12.89
CA PRO A 140 19.49 12.14 13.88
C PRO A 140 19.59 10.66 13.44
N LYS A 141 19.95 9.80 14.40
CA LYS A 141 20.10 8.34 14.23
C LYS A 141 19.02 7.56 15.00
N THR A 142 18.34 8.23 15.92
CA THR A 142 17.35 7.64 16.84
C THR A 142 16.08 8.48 16.82
N TRP A 143 14.97 7.89 17.26
CA TRP A 143 13.74 8.65 17.51
C TRP A 143 13.93 9.64 18.67
N ALA A 144 14.76 9.28 19.65
CA ALA A 144 15.07 10.14 20.78
C ALA A 144 15.82 11.42 20.34
N ASP A 145 16.65 11.35 19.31
CA ASP A 145 17.35 12.53 18.80
C ASP A 145 16.38 13.60 18.27
N LEU A 146 15.20 13.19 17.79
CA LEU A 146 14.17 14.11 17.28
C LEU A 146 13.45 14.88 18.40
N LEU A 147 13.63 14.48 19.67
CA LEU A 147 13.05 15.16 20.82
C LEU A 147 13.84 16.43 21.22
N ASP A 148 15.08 16.59 20.69
CA ASP A 148 15.92 17.75 20.96
C ASP A 148 15.22 19.02 20.43
N PRO A 149 15.05 20.09 21.26
CA PRO A 149 14.44 21.35 20.85
C PRO A 149 15.13 22.06 19.68
N LYS A 150 16.39 21.73 19.35
CA LYS A 150 17.06 22.26 18.16
C LYS A 150 16.33 21.95 16.87
N TRP A 151 15.47 20.93 16.87
CA TRP A 151 14.67 20.50 15.72
C TRP A 151 13.30 21.19 15.63
N LYS A 152 12.96 22.11 16.56
CA LYS A 152 11.67 22.78 16.58
C LYS A 152 11.36 23.43 15.22
N GLY A 153 10.24 23.01 14.62
CA GLY A 153 9.75 23.47 13.31
C GLY A 153 10.54 22.97 12.10
N LYS A 154 11.55 22.08 12.31
CA LYS A 154 12.44 21.56 11.24
C LYS A 154 12.09 20.15 10.78
N ILE A 155 11.12 19.49 11.39
CA ILE A 155 10.72 18.13 11.06
C ILE A 155 9.35 18.19 10.37
N ALA A 156 9.28 17.83 9.10
CA ALA A 156 8.00 17.64 8.42
C ALA A 156 7.34 16.33 8.88
N TYR A 157 6.06 16.39 9.20
CA TYR A 157 5.28 15.23 9.61
C TYR A 157 3.84 15.37 9.12
N THR A 158 3.24 14.32 8.58
CA THR A 158 1.83 14.38 8.16
C THR A 158 0.91 14.25 9.37
N ASP A 159 -0.18 14.98 9.38
CA ASP A 159 -1.23 14.82 10.40
C ASP A 159 -1.69 13.35 10.45
N PRO A 160 -1.57 12.67 11.60
CA PRO A 160 -2.01 11.28 11.76
C PRO A 160 -3.49 11.04 11.46
N ALA A 161 -4.33 12.07 11.52
CA ALA A 161 -5.73 11.97 11.12
C ALA A 161 -5.89 11.80 9.59
N ASN A 162 -4.93 12.30 8.82
CA ASN A 162 -4.96 12.30 7.35
C ASN A 162 -4.08 11.23 6.70
N SER A 163 -3.23 10.55 7.49
CA SER A 163 -2.26 9.57 6.97
C SER A 163 -2.16 8.34 7.86
N GLY A 164 -2.47 7.18 7.29
CA GLY A 164 -2.38 5.89 7.99
C GLY A 164 -0.95 5.60 8.47
N PHE A 165 0.07 5.91 7.66
CA PHE A 165 1.46 5.66 8.07
C PHE A 165 1.90 6.61 9.19
N SER A 166 1.47 7.87 9.19
CA SER A 166 1.79 8.81 10.26
C SER A 166 1.13 8.40 11.58
N TYR A 167 -0.10 7.92 11.50
CA TYR A 167 -0.76 7.30 12.65
C TYR A 167 0.05 6.11 13.17
N ALA A 168 0.45 5.20 12.27
CA ALA A 168 1.24 4.05 12.63
C ALA A 168 2.63 4.45 13.21
N ALA A 169 3.29 5.46 12.65
CA ALA A 169 4.54 5.98 13.21
C ALA A 169 4.35 6.47 14.65
N ALA A 170 3.30 7.24 14.94
CA ALA A 170 3.00 7.71 16.29
C ALA A 170 2.72 6.55 17.25
N THR A 171 1.93 5.57 16.82
CA THR A 171 1.52 4.44 17.67
C THR A 171 2.63 3.41 17.88
N VAL A 172 3.50 3.18 16.90
CA VAL A 172 4.73 2.39 17.07
C VAL A 172 5.64 3.03 18.12
N LEU A 173 5.80 4.34 18.06
CA LEU A 173 6.60 5.07 19.05
C LEU A 173 5.96 5.03 20.45
N LEU A 174 4.64 5.13 20.55
CA LEU A 174 3.95 4.94 21.82
C LEU A 174 4.15 3.52 22.36
N GLY A 175 4.04 2.49 21.53
CA GLY A 175 4.33 1.11 21.92
C GLY A 175 5.77 0.94 22.42
N TYR A 176 6.72 1.58 21.76
CA TYR A 176 8.15 1.53 22.12
C TYR A 176 8.48 2.35 23.38
N TRP A 177 7.95 3.58 23.50
CA TRP A 177 8.21 4.46 24.65
C TRP A 177 7.35 4.15 25.88
N GLY A 178 6.29 3.35 25.70
CA GLY A 178 5.28 3.02 26.69
C GLY A 178 3.98 3.81 26.47
N GLU A 179 2.86 3.12 26.67
CA GLU A 179 1.50 3.67 26.48
C GLU A 179 1.00 4.44 27.71
N ASN A 180 1.92 4.89 28.53
CA ASN A 180 1.69 5.66 29.77
C ASN A 180 2.02 7.16 29.56
N ASP A 181 1.86 7.96 30.62
CA ASP A 181 2.10 9.40 30.54
C ASP A 181 3.53 9.76 30.10
N ALA A 182 4.53 8.95 30.41
CA ALA A 182 5.92 9.19 29.99
C ALA A 182 6.08 9.03 28.48
N GLY A 183 5.50 7.99 27.87
CA GLY A 183 5.50 7.80 26.43
C GLY A 183 4.70 8.89 25.71
N TRP A 184 3.54 9.25 26.21
CA TRP A 184 2.75 10.35 25.67
C TRP A 184 3.47 11.69 25.75
N LYS A 185 4.22 11.95 26.83
CA LYS A 185 5.06 13.15 26.96
C LYS A 185 6.16 13.19 25.90
N LYS A 186 6.82 12.06 25.63
CA LYS A 186 7.81 11.95 24.54
C LYS A 186 7.17 12.20 23.17
N LEU A 187 6.01 11.60 22.89
CA LEU A 187 5.27 11.88 21.64
C LEU A 187 4.87 13.35 21.52
N SER A 188 4.44 13.98 22.59
CA SER A 188 4.15 15.41 22.64
C SER A 188 5.39 16.25 22.32
N SER A 189 6.55 15.90 22.91
CA SER A 189 7.82 16.59 22.60
C SER A 189 8.24 16.43 21.14
N LEU A 190 8.03 15.23 20.56
CA LEU A 190 8.27 15.00 19.13
C LEU A 190 7.36 15.89 18.27
N ILE A 191 6.05 15.88 18.54
CA ILE A 191 5.07 16.67 17.78
C ILE A 191 5.37 18.16 17.90
N ALA A 192 5.80 18.65 19.07
CA ALA A 192 6.20 20.06 19.27
C ALA A 192 7.38 20.49 18.38
N ASN A 193 8.23 19.55 17.97
CA ASN A 193 9.34 19.80 17.06
C ASN A 193 8.94 19.69 15.59
N THR A 194 7.72 19.19 15.29
CA THR A 194 7.28 18.99 13.91
C THR A 194 6.52 20.17 13.33
N LYS A 195 6.61 20.32 12.01
CA LYS A 195 5.61 21.02 11.22
C LYS A 195 4.60 19.98 10.74
N VAL A 196 3.41 19.99 11.33
CA VAL A 196 2.34 19.07 10.95
C VAL A 196 1.68 19.55 9.67
N LEU A 197 1.74 18.72 8.63
CA LEU A 197 1.23 18.98 7.28
C LEU A 197 0.00 18.11 7.02
N ASN A 198 -0.87 18.56 6.12
CA ASN A 198 -2.14 17.88 5.88
C ASN A 198 -2.08 16.73 4.86
N ARG A 199 -0.97 16.57 4.13
CA ARG A 199 -0.75 15.48 3.16
C ARG A 199 0.70 14.99 3.17
N SER A 200 0.90 13.68 2.94
CA SER A 200 2.21 13.05 2.93
C SER A 200 3.11 13.55 1.80
N THR A 201 2.53 13.90 0.64
CA THR A 201 3.28 14.48 -0.48
C THR A 201 4.00 15.76 -0.11
N LEU A 202 3.39 16.60 0.75
CA LEU A 202 4.04 17.83 1.24
C LEU A 202 5.26 17.55 2.13
N VAL A 203 5.28 16.41 2.85
CA VAL A 203 6.47 15.98 3.61
C VAL A 203 7.59 15.63 2.65
N PHE A 204 7.27 14.89 1.58
CA PHE A 204 8.26 14.47 0.57
C PHE A 204 8.83 15.68 -0.18
N GLU A 205 7.96 16.56 -0.67
CA GLU A 205 8.31 17.78 -1.40
C GLU A 205 9.15 18.74 -0.52
N GLY A 206 8.70 19.01 0.69
CA GLY A 206 9.38 19.93 1.61
C GLY A 206 10.73 19.40 2.09
N ASN A 207 10.85 18.08 2.30
CA ASN A 207 12.15 17.48 2.62
C ASN A 207 13.08 17.45 1.39
N GLY A 208 12.56 17.12 0.20
CA GLY A 208 13.31 17.11 -1.06
C GLY A 208 13.84 18.49 -1.46
N SER A 209 13.04 19.55 -1.30
CA SER A 209 13.44 20.93 -1.57
C SER A 209 14.39 21.54 -0.53
N GLY A 210 14.39 20.98 0.70
CA GLY A 210 15.15 21.51 1.84
C GLY A 210 14.37 22.53 2.68
N GLU A 211 13.08 22.76 2.41
CA GLU A 211 12.21 23.55 3.29
C GLU A 211 12.19 22.97 4.71
N TYR A 212 12.13 21.63 4.79
CA TYR A 212 12.26 20.91 6.06
C TYR A 212 13.51 20.02 6.01
N PRO A 213 14.51 20.30 6.87
CA PRO A 213 15.71 19.49 6.98
C PRO A 213 15.46 18.01 7.23
N LEU A 214 14.37 17.69 7.96
CA LEU A 214 13.97 16.35 8.35
C LEU A 214 12.52 16.05 7.94
N GLY A 215 12.23 14.78 7.64
CA GLY A 215 10.88 14.27 7.45
C GLY A 215 10.70 12.94 8.16
N ILE A 216 9.65 12.80 8.97
CA ILE A 216 9.16 11.48 9.38
C ILE A 216 8.31 10.96 8.23
N SER A 217 8.81 9.94 7.54
CA SER A 217 8.32 9.54 6.23
C SER A 217 8.42 8.03 6.01
N LEU A 218 8.29 7.61 4.77
CA LEU A 218 8.41 6.22 4.34
C LEU A 218 9.72 6.01 3.57
N GLU A 219 10.28 4.82 3.75
CA GLU A 219 11.49 4.36 3.06
C GLU A 219 11.43 4.59 1.55
N TYR A 220 10.38 4.04 0.91
CA TYR A 220 10.24 4.12 -0.55
C TYR A 220 10.21 5.56 -1.07
N ALA A 221 9.55 6.46 -0.32
CA ALA A 221 9.45 7.85 -0.72
C ALA A 221 10.81 8.55 -0.67
N GLY A 222 11.57 8.36 0.42
CA GLY A 222 12.92 8.91 0.52
C GLY A 222 13.87 8.37 -0.53
N LEU A 223 13.84 7.06 -0.78
CA LEU A 223 14.71 6.41 -1.79
C LEU A 223 14.33 6.83 -3.21
N LEU A 224 13.05 6.93 -3.54
CA LEU A 224 12.58 7.39 -4.86
C LEU A 224 13.00 8.85 -5.11
N TRP A 225 12.87 9.72 -4.12
CA TRP A 225 13.30 11.11 -4.24
C TRP A 225 14.82 11.22 -4.41
N ALA A 226 15.61 10.45 -3.64
CA ALA A 226 17.05 10.37 -3.80
C ALA A 226 17.45 9.86 -5.19
N HIS A 227 16.79 8.83 -5.70
CA HIS A 227 17.00 8.28 -7.04
C HIS A 227 16.74 9.33 -8.14
N ASN A 228 15.73 10.18 -7.95
CA ASN A 228 15.39 11.28 -8.85
C ASN A 228 16.26 12.55 -8.65
N GLY A 229 17.35 12.45 -7.90
CA GLY A 229 18.35 13.52 -7.75
C GLY A 229 18.05 14.52 -6.63
N ALA A 230 17.02 14.32 -5.80
CA ALA A 230 16.83 15.15 -4.61
C ALA A 230 17.94 14.88 -3.58
N PRO A 231 18.42 15.89 -2.85
CA PRO A 231 19.46 15.73 -1.83
C PRO A 231 18.88 15.13 -0.55
N VAL A 232 18.35 13.91 -0.64
CA VAL A 232 17.71 13.20 0.47
C VAL A 232 18.47 11.91 0.76
N THR A 233 18.65 11.60 2.04
CA THR A 233 19.09 10.28 2.52
C THR A 233 18.07 9.71 3.50
N VAL A 234 17.96 8.39 3.51
CA VAL A 234 17.03 7.64 4.38
C VAL A 234 17.81 7.11 5.57
N SER A 235 17.36 7.43 6.77
CA SER A 235 17.91 6.95 8.03
C SER A 235 16.95 6.01 8.73
N TYR A 236 17.43 4.83 9.06
CA TYR A 236 16.68 3.82 9.83
C TYR A 236 17.04 3.98 11.30
N PRO A 237 16.10 4.35 12.18
CA PRO A 237 16.39 4.58 13.58
C PRO A 237 16.97 3.33 14.26
N THR A 238 18.09 3.49 14.97
CA THR A 238 18.80 2.36 15.60
C THR A 238 18.02 1.71 16.75
N GLU A 239 17.08 2.44 17.36
CA GLU A 239 16.12 1.93 18.32
C GLU A 239 15.14 0.93 17.71
N GLY A 240 14.96 1.01 16.40
CA GLY A 240 14.02 0.23 15.61
C GLY A 240 12.91 1.07 15.02
N THR A 241 12.18 0.50 14.08
CA THR A 241 11.09 1.16 13.37
C THR A 241 9.96 0.19 13.05
N ALA A 242 8.85 0.70 12.49
CA ALA A 242 7.77 -0.12 11.96
C ALA A 242 8.06 -0.60 10.53
N ALA A 243 7.72 -1.86 10.26
CA ALA A 243 7.54 -2.40 8.93
C ALA A 243 6.11 -2.94 8.84
N LEU A 244 5.24 -2.23 8.13
CA LEU A 244 3.81 -2.48 8.11
C LEU A 244 3.41 -3.10 6.78
N ALA A 245 2.75 -4.25 6.80
CA ALA A 245 2.29 -4.87 5.57
C ALA A 245 1.07 -4.14 5.00
N GLU A 246 1.11 -3.92 3.68
CA GLU A 246 -0.07 -3.73 2.85
C GLU A 246 -0.27 -4.97 2.00
N GLY A 247 -1.51 -5.31 1.74
CA GLY A 247 -1.80 -6.58 1.08
C GLY A 247 -3.03 -6.55 0.19
N ALA A 248 -3.39 -7.76 -0.24
CA ALA A 248 -4.53 -8.03 -1.08
C ALA A 248 -5.38 -9.18 -0.53
N ALA A 249 -6.66 -9.16 -0.87
CA ALA A 249 -7.63 -10.22 -0.55
C ALA A 249 -8.65 -10.38 -1.67
N ILE A 250 -9.14 -11.61 -1.88
CA ILE A 250 -10.27 -11.89 -2.77
C ILE A 250 -11.57 -11.57 -2.03
N ILE A 251 -12.42 -10.76 -2.63
CA ILE A 251 -13.75 -10.44 -2.08
C ILE A 251 -14.66 -11.63 -2.32
N LYS A 252 -15.27 -12.14 -1.24
CA LYS A 252 -16.16 -13.29 -1.27
C LYS A 252 -17.40 -12.99 -2.11
N GLY A 253 -17.66 -13.83 -3.12
CA GLY A 253 -18.83 -13.68 -3.98
C GLY A 253 -18.71 -12.58 -5.03
N GLY A 254 -17.49 -12.07 -5.29
CA GLY A 254 -17.23 -11.15 -6.39
C GLY A 254 -17.58 -11.70 -7.76
N PRO A 255 -17.75 -10.84 -8.77
CA PRO A 255 -18.26 -11.21 -10.10
C PRO A 255 -17.48 -12.30 -10.83
N ASP A 256 -16.14 -12.28 -10.75
CA ASP A 256 -15.27 -13.25 -11.43
C ASP A 256 -14.18 -13.80 -10.48
N GLN A 257 -14.49 -14.92 -9.84
CA GLN A 257 -13.59 -15.53 -8.85
C GLN A 257 -12.34 -16.17 -9.47
N ASP A 258 -12.38 -16.60 -10.74
CA ASP A 258 -11.22 -17.18 -11.41
C ASP A 258 -10.24 -16.07 -11.83
N ALA A 259 -10.75 -14.97 -12.38
CA ALA A 259 -9.95 -13.79 -12.66
C ALA A 259 -9.39 -13.16 -11.36
N ALA A 260 -10.14 -13.20 -10.25
CA ALA A 260 -9.67 -12.75 -8.94
C ALA A 260 -8.48 -13.58 -8.44
N ARG A 261 -8.53 -14.91 -8.57
CA ARG A 261 -7.40 -15.81 -8.23
C ARG A 261 -6.18 -15.52 -9.10
N ALA A 262 -6.38 -15.33 -10.40
CA ALA A 262 -5.28 -14.99 -11.30
C ALA A 262 -4.64 -13.64 -10.91
N LEU A 263 -5.45 -12.64 -10.57
CA LEU A 263 -4.95 -11.31 -10.19
C LEU A 263 -4.19 -11.34 -8.86
N ILE A 264 -4.69 -12.03 -7.83
CA ILE A 264 -3.98 -12.08 -6.53
C ILE A 264 -2.68 -12.88 -6.64
N ASP A 265 -2.64 -13.95 -7.45
CA ASP A 265 -1.41 -14.69 -7.77
C ASP A 265 -0.39 -13.77 -8.46
N TYR A 266 -0.84 -12.97 -9.43
CA TYR A 266 0.00 -11.99 -10.12
C TYR A 266 0.54 -10.92 -9.16
N LEU A 267 -0.31 -10.32 -8.31
CA LEU A 267 0.09 -9.32 -7.32
C LEU A 267 1.16 -9.84 -6.35
N ALA A 268 1.04 -11.10 -5.94
CA ALA A 268 1.97 -11.73 -5.01
C ALA A 268 3.19 -12.36 -5.69
N SER A 269 3.22 -12.44 -7.02
CA SER A 269 4.29 -13.08 -7.77
C SER A 269 5.63 -12.34 -7.64
N LYS A 270 6.73 -13.08 -7.72
CA LYS A 270 8.08 -12.50 -7.68
C LYS A 270 8.32 -11.46 -8.78
N PRO A 271 7.99 -11.74 -10.06
CA PRO A 271 8.19 -10.77 -11.14
C PRO A 271 7.43 -9.45 -10.92
N THR A 272 6.19 -9.51 -10.43
CA THR A 272 5.39 -8.31 -10.15
C THR A 272 5.98 -7.50 -9.01
N GLN A 273 6.39 -8.14 -7.92
CA GLN A 273 6.99 -7.42 -6.80
C GLN A 273 8.37 -6.85 -7.16
N GLU A 274 9.16 -7.53 -7.98
CA GLU A 274 10.41 -6.97 -8.55
C GLU A 274 10.15 -5.77 -9.47
N MET A 275 9.11 -5.84 -10.31
CA MET A 275 8.70 -4.73 -11.18
C MET A 275 8.31 -3.50 -10.34
N LEU A 276 7.46 -3.69 -9.34
CA LEU A 276 7.03 -2.61 -8.44
C LEU A 276 8.19 -2.03 -7.62
N LEU A 277 9.07 -2.89 -7.11
CA LEU A 277 10.28 -2.46 -6.41
C LEU A 277 11.16 -1.55 -7.29
N LYS A 278 11.48 -1.99 -8.50
CA LYS A 278 12.33 -1.23 -9.44
C LYS A 278 11.71 0.08 -9.87
N ALA A 279 10.39 0.10 -10.09
CA ALA A 279 9.70 1.29 -10.59
C ALA A 279 9.36 2.29 -9.48
N THR A 280 9.11 1.85 -8.25
CA THR A 280 8.52 2.67 -7.19
C THR A 280 9.25 2.64 -5.86
N PHE A 281 10.33 1.86 -5.74
CA PHE A 281 11.04 1.60 -4.49
C PHE A 281 10.17 1.00 -3.37
N ARG A 282 8.97 0.50 -3.67
CA ARG A 282 8.13 -0.19 -2.68
C ARG A 282 8.78 -1.51 -2.30
N ARG A 283 9.09 -1.66 -1.01
CA ARG A 283 9.71 -2.89 -0.49
C ARG A 283 8.75 -4.06 -0.64
N PRO A 284 9.14 -5.16 -1.30
CA PRO A 284 8.29 -6.34 -1.42
C PRO A 284 8.05 -6.99 -0.05
N ALA A 285 6.87 -7.60 0.12
CA ALA A 285 6.59 -8.44 1.28
C ALA A 285 7.29 -9.80 1.18
N ARG A 286 7.68 -10.22 -0.02
CA ARG A 286 8.45 -11.47 -0.27
C ARG A 286 9.89 -11.34 0.20
N GLN A 287 10.41 -12.41 0.80
CA GLN A 287 11.81 -12.47 1.28
C GLN A 287 12.81 -12.95 0.23
N ASP A 288 12.34 -13.49 -0.91
CA ASP A 288 13.16 -14.05 -1.99
C ASP A 288 13.43 -13.07 -3.14
N VAL A 289 13.03 -11.81 -2.99
CA VAL A 289 13.36 -10.73 -3.93
C VAL A 289 14.72 -10.14 -3.57
N ASP A 290 15.61 -10.03 -4.57
CA ASP A 290 16.93 -9.46 -4.39
C ASP A 290 16.88 -7.93 -4.28
N LEU A 291 17.25 -7.41 -3.12
CA LEU A 291 17.34 -5.97 -2.85
C LEU A 291 18.73 -5.37 -3.11
N SER A 292 19.72 -6.19 -3.48
CA SER A 292 21.11 -5.72 -3.65
C SER A 292 21.28 -4.67 -4.76
N THR A 293 20.35 -4.68 -5.72
CA THR A 293 20.34 -3.73 -6.84
C THR A 293 19.62 -2.40 -6.51
N MET A 294 19.03 -2.30 -5.30
CA MET A 294 18.26 -1.11 -4.88
C MET A 294 19.11 -0.20 -4.01
N PRO A 295 19.55 0.97 -4.54
CA PRO A 295 20.42 1.88 -3.80
C PRO A 295 19.76 2.33 -2.49
N GLY A 296 20.49 2.17 -1.37
CA GLY A 296 20.06 2.65 -0.06
C GLY A 296 18.98 1.81 0.64
N MET A 297 18.53 0.70 0.04
CA MET A 297 17.54 -0.20 0.64
C MET A 297 18.23 -1.44 1.25
N PRO A 298 18.43 -1.51 2.57
CA PRO A 298 19.02 -2.68 3.21
C PRO A 298 18.03 -3.86 3.22
N ALA A 299 18.55 -5.09 3.35
CA ALA A 299 17.69 -6.24 3.66
C ALA A 299 16.91 -5.98 4.98
N LEU A 300 15.64 -6.43 5.05
CA LEU A 300 14.79 -6.20 6.23
C LEU A 300 15.44 -6.73 7.51
N ALA A 301 16.13 -7.87 7.44
CA ALA A 301 16.87 -8.45 8.57
C ALA A 301 17.99 -7.54 9.15
N LYS A 302 18.42 -6.52 8.40
CA LYS A 302 19.38 -5.50 8.88
C LYS A 302 18.69 -4.29 9.54
N ILE A 303 17.37 -4.22 9.50
CA ILE A 303 16.57 -3.18 10.13
C ILE A 303 15.97 -3.77 11.41
N LYS A 304 16.15 -3.09 12.54
CA LYS A 304 15.45 -3.47 13.77
C LYS A 304 13.97 -3.10 13.63
N VAL A 305 13.12 -4.10 13.41
CA VAL A 305 11.67 -3.91 13.37
C VAL A 305 11.11 -4.02 14.79
N LEU A 306 10.35 -3.00 15.22
CA LEU A 306 9.68 -2.98 16.51
C LEU A 306 8.40 -3.81 16.44
N PRO A 307 8.04 -4.53 17.52
CA PRO A 307 6.74 -5.18 17.62
C PRO A 307 5.61 -4.16 17.45
N TYR A 308 4.60 -4.52 16.68
CA TYR A 308 3.46 -3.65 16.41
C TYR A 308 2.16 -4.47 16.31
N ASP A 309 1.24 -4.22 17.22
CA ASP A 309 -0.11 -4.77 17.16
C ASP A 309 -1.01 -3.82 16.40
N ASP A 310 -1.09 -4.04 15.10
CA ASP A 310 -1.83 -3.20 14.16
C ASP A 310 -3.36 -3.23 14.41
N VAL A 311 -3.89 -4.36 14.85
CA VAL A 311 -5.33 -4.51 15.17
C VAL A 311 -5.69 -3.69 16.40
N LYS A 312 -4.93 -3.85 17.50
CA LYS A 312 -5.10 -3.06 18.73
C LYS A 312 -5.11 -1.55 18.45
N TRP A 313 -4.14 -1.08 17.67
CA TRP A 313 -4.02 0.34 17.38
C TRP A 313 -5.11 0.84 16.43
N ASP A 314 -5.63 -0.02 15.54
CA ASP A 314 -6.75 0.37 14.69
C ASP A 314 -8.07 0.44 15.48
N GLU A 315 -8.30 -0.48 16.42
CA GLU A 315 -9.42 -0.42 17.36
C GLU A 315 -9.37 0.82 18.26
N ALA A 316 -8.18 1.18 18.76
CA ALA A 316 -7.95 2.37 19.59
C ALA A 316 -7.90 3.69 18.79
N ARG A 317 -8.02 3.64 17.44
CA ARG A 317 -7.71 4.75 16.53
C ARG A 317 -8.44 6.05 16.89
N SER A 318 -9.72 5.99 17.16
CA SER A 318 -10.52 7.18 17.45
C SER A 318 -10.04 7.93 18.71
N ALA A 319 -9.82 7.21 19.80
CA ALA A 319 -9.35 7.77 21.07
C ALA A 319 -7.90 8.31 20.94
N THR A 320 -7.04 7.53 20.28
CA THR A 320 -5.64 7.91 20.04
C THR A 320 -5.53 9.18 19.20
N LEU A 321 -6.29 9.29 18.11
CA LEU A 321 -6.32 10.48 17.25
C LEU A 321 -6.88 11.71 17.99
N ALA A 322 -7.89 11.54 18.84
CA ALA A 322 -8.41 12.64 19.65
C ALA A 322 -7.31 13.21 20.57
N ARG A 323 -6.54 12.35 21.25
CA ARG A 323 -5.43 12.79 22.11
C ARG A 323 -4.29 13.43 21.31
N ILE A 324 -3.91 12.86 20.17
CA ILE A 324 -2.90 13.45 19.27
C ILE A 324 -3.35 14.83 18.77
N LYS A 325 -4.62 14.99 18.40
CA LYS A 325 -5.17 16.28 17.97
C LYS A 325 -5.02 17.35 19.07
N THR A 326 -5.33 17.02 20.32
CA THR A 326 -5.11 17.92 21.46
C THR A 326 -3.63 18.32 21.57
N ILE A 327 -2.70 17.35 21.49
CA ILE A 327 -1.26 17.62 21.52
C ILE A 327 -0.86 18.58 20.40
N ILE A 328 -1.33 18.36 19.16
CA ILE A 328 -1.04 19.24 18.02
C ILE A 328 -1.56 20.66 18.27
N GLN A 329 -2.73 20.83 18.92
CA GLN A 329 -3.29 22.12 19.26
C GLN A 329 -2.48 22.85 20.33
N ASP A 330 -2.04 22.13 21.36
CA ASP A 330 -1.31 22.69 22.51
C ASP A 330 0.16 23.03 22.17
N THR A 331 0.70 22.50 21.08
CA THR A 331 2.10 22.69 20.66
C THR A 331 2.27 23.70 19.52
N ARG A 332 1.18 24.23 18.97
CA ARG A 332 1.18 25.32 17.98
C ARG A 332 1.25 26.69 18.65
#